data_bd6f6ac10c4f49de9773549bc9ec9b7b
#
_entry.id   bd6f6ac10c4f49de9773549bc9ec9b7b
#
_cell.length_a   1.000
_cell.length_b   1.000
_cell.length_c   1.000
_cell.angle_alpha   90.00
_cell.angle_beta   90.00
_cell.angle_gamma   90.00
#
_symmetry.space_group_name_H-M   'P 1'
#
loop_
_entity.id
_entity.type
_entity.pdbx_description
1 polymer ?
#
loop_
_entity_poly.entity_id
_entity_poly.type
_entity_poly.pdbx_seq_one_letter_code
_entity_poly.pdbx_strand_id
1 'polypeptide(L)'
;MTKDRRSGKDRRILERFPVNIDIEWEGLVGRKNGTISDISILGCFVLCSGEVEDGENVKIFFPLTDGRKIQFWGEVANHVFEIGFAIRFIELSEAQKDFLDKFTDTLRED
;
A
#
# COMPACT_ATOMS: atom_id res chain seq x y z
N MET A 1 14.81 6.16 -29.02
CA MET A 1 14.77 6.22 -28.41
C MET A 1 14.30 6.79 -27.36
N THR A 2 13.69 7.34 -27.14
CA THR A 2 13.27 8.01 -26.10
C THR A 2 12.60 7.27 -25.11
N LYS A 3 12.12 6.14 -25.38
CA LYS A 3 11.47 5.40 -24.43
C LYS A 3 12.31 5.02 -23.34
N ASP A 4 13.54 5.03 -23.50
CA ASP A 4 14.35 4.58 -22.44
C ASP A 4 14.30 5.43 -21.24
N ARG A 5 14.16 6.73 -21.34
CA ARG A 5 14.13 7.49 -20.21
C ARG A 5 12.92 7.33 -19.43
N ARG A 6 11.84 7.05 -20.09
CA ARG A 6 10.65 6.84 -19.39
C ARG A 6 10.69 5.55 -18.68
N SER A 7 11.39 4.57 -19.21
CA SER A 7 11.26 3.24 -18.70
C SER A 7 11.72 3.09 -17.26
N GLY A 8 12.74 3.80 -16.84
CA GLY A 8 13.15 3.68 -15.47
C GLY A 8 12.11 4.18 -14.50
N LYS A 9 11.51 5.33 -14.80
CA LYS A 9 10.52 5.86 -13.95
C LYS A 9 9.26 5.07 -14.01
N ASP A 10 8.87 4.64 -15.20
CA ASP A 10 7.67 3.86 -15.32
C ASP A 10 7.80 2.53 -14.62
N ARG A 11 8.97 1.93 -14.66
CA ARG A 11 9.17 0.68 -14.00
C ARG A 11 9.06 0.85 -12.50
N ARG A 12 9.58 1.94 -11.94
CA ARG A 12 9.46 2.19 -10.54
C ARG A 12 8.01 2.31 -10.12
N ILE A 13 7.20 3.02 -10.90
CA ILE A 13 5.80 3.20 -10.58
C ILE A 13 5.03 1.90 -10.61
N LEU A 14 5.32 1.04 -11.56
CA LEU A 14 4.60 -0.20 -11.70
C LEU A 14 5.15 -1.32 -10.84
N GLU A 15 6.31 -1.12 -10.27
CA GLU A 15 6.98 -2.19 -9.54
C GLU A 15 6.31 -2.47 -8.21
N ARG A 16 6.01 -3.73 -7.95
CA ARG A 16 5.40 -4.14 -6.70
C ARG A 16 6.36 -5.11 -6.03
N PHE A 17 6.48 -4.99 -4.72
CA PHE A 17 7.44 -5.78 -3.96
C PHE A 17 6.71 -6.67 -2.97
N PRO A 18 7.03 -7.97 -2.93
CA PRO A 18 6.40 -8.83 -1.94
C PRO A 18 6.93 -8.49 -0.56
N VAL A 19 6.02 -8.42 0.39
CA VAL A 19 6.37 -8.11 1.78
C VAL A 19 5.44 -8.93 2.68
N ASN A 20 5.64 -8.82 3.96
CA ASN A 20 4.78 -9.51 4.92
C ASN A 20 4.73 -8.61 6.15
N ILE A 21 3.84 -7.63 6.11
CA ILE A 21 3.78 -6.60 7.13
C ILE A 21 2.41 -6.60 7.79
N ASP A 22 2.37 -6.93 9.07
CA ASP A 22 1.10 -6.91 9.80
C ASP A 22 0.71 -5.47 10.08
N ILE A 23 -0.55 -5.15 9.82
CA ILE A 23 -1.06 -3.80 9.99
C ILE A 23 -2.43 -3.85 10.63
N GLU A 24 -2.92 -2.69 11.00
CA GLU A 24 -4.34 -2.50 11.28
C GLU A 24 -4.87 -1.61 10.18
N TRP A 25 -6.14 -1.76 9.88
CA TRP A 25 -6.80 -0.90 8.92
C TRP A 25 -8.21 -0.61 9.42
N GLU A 26 -8.78 0.48 8.95
CA GLU A 26 -10.10 0.89 9.40
C GLU A 26 -10.94 1.28 8.20
N GLY A 27 -12.10 0.66 8.05
CA GLY A 27 -13.03 0.96 6.99
C GLY A 27 -14.39 1.25 7.57
N LEU A 28 -15.42 1.13 6.76
CA LEU A 28 -16.78 1.43 7.20
C LEU A 28 -17.24 0.50 8.33
N VAL A 29 -16.74 -0.72 8.34
CA VAL A 29 -17.16 -1.70 9.31
C VAL A 29 -16.37 -1.65 10.60
N GLY A 30 -15.35 -0.83 10.67
CA GLY A 30 -14.55 -0.68 11.87
C GLY A 30 -13.09 -1.04 11.65
N ARG A 31 -12.36 -1.17 12.76
CA ARG A 31 -10.93 -1.43 12.71
C ARG A 31 -10.67 -2.94 12.75
N LYS A 32 -9.77 -3.38 11.89
CA LYS A 32 -9.45 -4.80 11.80
C LYS A 32 -7.97 -4.97 11.56
N ASN A 33 -7.50 -6.20 11.68
CA ASN A 33 -6.10 -6.53 11.40
C ASN A 33 -5.99 -7.07 9.98
N GLY A 34 -4.82 -6.93 9.41
CA GLY A 34 -4.54 -7.49 8.09
C GLY A 34 -3.05 -7.56 7.89
N THR A 35 -2.65 -8.07 6.74
CA THR A 35 -1.23 -8.21 6.41
C THR A 35 -1.01 -7.70 4.99
N ILE A 36 -0.09 -6.77 4.83
CA ILE A 36 0.27 -6.30 3.50
C ILE A 36 1.15 -7.37 2.86
N SER A 37 0.72 -7.90 1.73
CA SER A 37 1.45 -8.95 1.04
C SER A 37 2.30 -8.42 -0.10
N ASP A 38 1.97 -7.25 -0.64
CA ASP A 38 2.85 -6.56 -1.58
C ASP A 38 2.58 -5.08 -1.52
N ILE A 39 3.54 -4.29 -1.93
CA ILE A 39 3.44 -2.85 -1.83
C ILE A 39 4.17 -2.19 -2.99
N SER A 40 3.66 -1.04 -3.40
CA SER A 40 4.33 -0.19 -4.37
C SER A 40 4.13 1.24 -3.91
N ILE A 41 4.68 2.20 -4.65
CA ILE A 41 4.47 3.59 -4.29
C ILE A 41 3.02 4.02 -4.58
N LEU A 42 2.25 3.21 -5.30
CA LEU A 42 0.86 3.56 -5.62
C LEU A 42 -0.14 2.90 -4.68
N GLY A 43 0.22 1.82 -4.05
CA GLY A 43 -0.73 1.11 -3.20
C GLY A 43 -0.19 -0.20 -2.70
N CYS A 44 -1.10 -1.02 -2.16
CA CYS A 44 -0.68 -2.30 -1.60
C CYS A 44 -1.85 -3.27 -1.65
N PHE A 45 -1.56 -4.55 -1.41
CA PHE A 45 -2.60 -5.56 -1.27
C PHE A 45 -2.63 -6.01 0.18
N VAL A 46 -3.81 -6.04 0.77
CA VAL A 46 -3.99 -6.40 2.18
C VAL A 46 -4.72 -7.73 2.26
N LEU A 47 -4.08 -8.71 2.88
CA LEU A 47 -4.72 -9.99 3.14
C LEU A 47 -5.57 -9.85 4.38
N CYS A 48 -6.85 -10.12 4.25
CA CYS A 48 -7.80 -9.96 5.34
C CYS A 48 -9.13 -10.54 4.92
N SER A 49 -9.81 -11.22 5.84
CA SER A 49 -11.13 -11.75 5.52
C SER A 49 -12.24 -10.73 5.78
N GLY A 50 -11.89 -9.50 6.16
CA GLY A 50 -12.90 -8.48 6.41
C GLY A 50 -13.60 -8.07 5.13
N GLU A 51 -14.76 -7.49 5.28
CA GLU A 51 -15.56 -7.08 4.14
C GLU A 51 -15.29 -5.64 3.79
N VAL A 52 -15.08 -5.37 2.53
CA VAL A 52 -14.92 -4.03 2.01
C VAL A 52 -15.67 -3.98 0.69
N GLU A 53 -15.91 -2.78 0.21
CA GLU A 53 -16.52 -2.59 -1.09
C GLU A 53 -15.58 -1.82 -1.97
N ASP A 54 -15.64 -2.07 -3.26
CA ASP A 54 -14.82 -1.34 -4.22
C ASP A 54 -15.16 0.14 -4.10
N GLY A 55 -14.14 0.98 -4.06
CA GLY A 55 -14.33 2.41 -3.93
C GLY A 55 -14.39 2.91 -2.49
N GLU A 56 -14.43 1.99 -1.53
CA GLU A 56 -14.49 2.39 -0.14
C GLU A 56 -13.17 3.04 0.28
N ASN A 57 -13.23 4.09 1.10
CA ASN A 57 -12.03 4.72 1.62
C ASN A 57 -11.67 4.06 2.95
N VAL A 58 -10.42 3.71 3.09
CA VAL A 58 -9.94 3.04 4.30
C VAL A 58 -8.68 3.72 4.79
N LYS A 59 -8.40 3.55 6.08
CA LYS A 59 -7.15 4.03 6.66
C LYS A 59 -6.27 2.82 6.90
N ILE A 60 -5.00 2.95 6.54
CA ILE A 60 -4.01 1.90 6.77
C ILE A 60 -3.05 2.44 7.82
N PHE A 61 -2.81 1.67 8.87
CA PHE A 61 -1.88 2.07 9.92
C PHE A 61 -0.61 1.23 9.76
N PHE A 62 0.39 1.84 9.15
CA PHE A 62 1.62 1.15 8.78
C PHE A 62 2.60 1.28 9.94
N PRO A 63 3.13 0.16 10.46
CA PRO A 63 4.01 0.23 11.61
C PRO A 63 5.42 0.68 11.25
N LEU A 64 6.01 1.48 12.10
CA LEU A 64 7.39 1.91 11.94
C LEU A 64 8.24 1.18 12.97
N THR A 65 9.54 1.16 12.75
CA THR A 65 10.43 0.39 13.61
C THR A 65 10.52 0.92 15.03
N ASP A 66 10.18 2.19 15.23
CA ASP A 66 10.26 2.77 16.57
C ASP A 66 8.94 2.65 17.33
N GLY A 67 8.03 1.84 16.86
CA GLY A 67 6.76 1.62 17.56
C GLY A 67 5.65 2.57 17.17
N ARG A 68 5.96 3.59 16.39
CA ARG A 68 4.93 4.50 15.90
C ARG A 68 4.29 3.94 14.65
N LYS A 69 3.22 4.55 14.22
CA LYS A 69 2.52 4.14 13.01
C LYS A 69 2.31 5.34 12.13
N ILE A 70 2.33 5.10 10.82
CA ILE A 70 2.04 6.15 9.88
C ILE A 70 0.72 5.79 9.24
N GLN A 71 -0.18 6.75 9.15
CA GLN A 71 -1.51 6.50 8.62
C GLN A 71 -1.56 6.91 7.16
N PHE A 72 -2.05 6.01 6.33
CA PHE A 72 -2.28 6.31 4.93
C PHE A 72 -3.76 6.18 4.63
N TRP A 73 -4.28 7.07 3.81
CA TRP A 73 -5.61 6.91 3.27
C TRP A 73 -5.50 6.12 1.98
N GLY A 74 -6.45 5.23 1.76
CA GLY A 74 -6.49 4.47 0.53
C GLY A 74 -7.89 4.26 0.07
N GLU A 75 -8.03 3.90 -1.19
CA GLU A 75 -9.32 3.57 -1.77
C GLU A 75 -9.26 2.13 -2.23
N VAL A 76 -10.27 1.35 -1.91
CA VAL A 76 -10.31 -0.06 -2.32
C VAL A 76 -10.51 -0.10 -3.83
N ALA A 77 -9.50 -0.62 -4.55
CA ALA A 77 -9.58 -0.71 -5.99
C ALA A 77 -10.29 -1.98 -6.42
N ASN A 78 -10.16 -3.01 -5.60
CA ASN A 78 -10.72 -4.29 -5.97
C ASN A 78 -10.60 -5.22 -4.78
N HIS A 79 -11.46 -6.20 -4.63
CA HIS A 79 -11.31 -7.15 -3.53
C HIS A 79 -11.57 -8.57 -4.00
N VAL A 80 -10.98 -9.53 -3.29
CA VAL A 80 -11.12 -10.95 -3.57
C VAL A 80 -11.71 -11.57 -2.32
N PHE A 81 -12.90 -12.15 -2.46
CA PHE A 81 -13.67 -12.66 -1.33
C PHE A 81 -12.83 -13.58 -0.47
N GLU A 82 -12.80 -13.31 0.83
CA GLU A 82 -12.08 -14.09 1.83
C GLU A 82 -10.57 -14.12 1.68
N ILE A 83 -10.01 -13.35 0.76
CA ILE A 83 -8.56 -13.30 0.58
C ILE A 83 -8.04 -11.93 0.97
N GLY A 84 -8.59 -10.88 0.39
CA GLY A 84 -8.10 -9.56 0.69
C GLY A 84 -8.53 -8.53 -0.32
N PHE A 85 -7.88 -7.39 -0.29
CA PHE A 85 -8.26 -6.32 -1.18
C PHE A 85 -7.07 -5.46 -1.56
N ALA A 86 -7.15 -4.89 -2.74
CA ALA A 86 -6.13 -4.01 -3.26
C ALA A 86 -6.48 -2.57 -2.89
N ILE A 87 -5.49 -1.81 -2.47
CA ILE A 87 -5.66 -0.44 -2.05
C ILE A 87 -4.83 0.45 -2.95
N ARG A 88 -5.41 1.56 -3.39
CA ARG A 88 -4.67 2.61 -4.06
C ARG A 88 -4.55 3.75 -3.06
N PHE A 89 -3.32 4.18 -2.78
CA PHE A 89 -3.12 5.28 -1.83
C PHE A 89 -3.69 6.56 -2.40
N ILE A 90 -4.33 7.37 -1.56
CA ILE A 90 -4.90 8.64 -1.98
C ILE A 90 -4.47 9.72 -1.00
N GLU A 91 -4.49 10.94 -1.47
CA GLU A 91 -4.23 12.12 -0.62
C GLU A 91 -2.92 12.05 0.12
N LEU A 92 -1.89 11.58 -0.55
CA LEU A 92 -0.58 11.45 0.08
C LEU A 92 0.08 12.80 0.25
N SER A 93 0.61 13.04 1.45
CA SER A 93 1.42 14.23 1.68
C SER A 93 2.79 14.02 1.07
N GLU A 94 3.57 15.07 0.97
CA GLU A 94 4.92 14.95 0.46
C GLU A 94 5.76 14.04 1.34
N ALA A 95 5.57 14.11 2.64
CA ALA A 95 6.30 13.25 3.55
C ALA A 95 5.93 11.79 3.35
N GLN A 96 4.66 11.52 3.09
CA GLN A 96 4.22 10.14 2.85
C GLN A 96 4.77 9.62 1.54
N LYS A 97 4.79 10.44 0.51
CA LYS A 97 5.36 10.03 -0.77
C LYS A 97 6.84 9.72 -0.61
N ASP A 98 7.54 10.56 0.13
CA ASP A 98 8.96 10.36 0.37
C ASP A 98 9.20 9.07 1.14
N PHE A 99 8.37 8.81 2.14
CA PHE A 99 8.49 7.57 2.90
C PHE A 99 8.31 6.34 1.98
N LEU A 100 7.28 6.36 1.15
CA LEU A 100 7.03 5.22 0.27
C LEU A 100 8.16 5.04 -0.73
N ASP A 101 8.69 6.14 -1.24
CA ASP A 101 9.77 6.08 -2.19
C ASP A 101 11.01 5.45 -1.55
N LYS A 102 11.34 5.89 -0.36
CA LYS A 102 12.52 5.35 0.32
C LYS A 102 12.30 3.92 0.78
N PHE A 103 11.10 3.62 1.25
CA PHE A 103 10.83 2.28 1.72
C PHE A 103 10.91 1.27 0.57
N THR A 104 10.30 1.60 -0.58
CA THR A 104 10.35 0.68 -1.71
C THR A 104 11.75 0.59 -2.29
N ASP A 105 12.55 1.64 -2.18
CA ASP A 105 13.94 1.56 -2.60
C ASP A 105 14.72 0.53 -1.78
N THR A 106 14.45 0.44 -0.48
CA THR A 106 15.14 -0.57 0.32
C THR A 106 14.74 -1.98 -0.09
N LEU A 107 13.51 -2.14 -0.57
CA LEU A 107 13.06 -3.46 -1.01
C LEU A 107 13.66 -3.83 -2.36
N ARG A 108 14.04 -2.83 -3.12
CA ARG A 108 14.59 -3.09 -4.42
C ARG A 108 16.04 -3.55 -4.39
N GLU A 109 16.77 -3.29 -3.27
CA GLU A 109 18.07 -3.63 -3.18
C GLU A 109 18.30 -5.01 -3.12
N ASP A 110 19.17 -5.60 -3.67
CA ASP A 110 19.34 -6.91 -3.56
C ASP A 110 20.27 -7.39 -3.91
#